data_2cc8ca8891cb6df61a4e023fb4744676
#
_entry.id   2cc8ca8891cb6df61a4e023fb4744676
#
_cell.length_a   1.000
_cell.length_b   1.000
_cell.length_c   1.000
_cell.angle_alpha   90.00
_cell.angle_beta   90.00
_cell.angle_gamma   90.00
#
_symmetry.space_group_name_H-M   'P 1'
#
loop_
_entity.id
_entity.type
_entity.pdbx_description
1 polymer ?
#
loop_
_entity_poly.entity_id
_entity_poly.type
_entity_poly.pdbx_seq_one_letter_code
_entity_poly.pdbx_strand_id
1 'polypeptide(L)'
;MEGRRVKLTKKMIKDALFTLLEVKPVYRISISELCKEADVNRSTFYSHYSDPGDVLKEIEDDLIAKIPISTSNAVKIRSDTEFMKALSDFLDYIKEHEKTVRILLESENSNHLRGRMIDVQYQKYGIADREDLTPLS
;
A
#
# COMPACT_ATOMS: atom_id res chain seq x y z
N MET A 1 -1.83 -19.00 -6.46
CA MET A 1 -1.31 -18.18 -7.57
C MET A 1 -2.45 -17.56 -8.36
N GLU A 2 -2.37 -16.29 -8.62
CA GLU A 2 -3.42 -15.60 -9.36
C GLU A 2 -3.26 -15.81 -10.85
N GLY A 3 -4.37 -16.08 -11.54
CA GLY A 3 -4.37 -16.15 -12.97
C GLY A 3 -4.30 -14.76 -13.60
N ARG A 4 -4.01 -14.74 -14.89
CA ARG A 4 -3.89 -13.47 -15.63
C ARG A 4 -5.17 -12.65 -15.57
N ARG A 5 -6.32 -13.32 -15.67
CA ARG A 5 -7.62 -12.63 -15.65
C ARG A 5 -7.88 -11.96 -14.32
N VAL A 6 -7.52 -12.62 -13.21
CA VAL A 6 -7.69 -12.07 -11.87
C VAL A 6 -6.79 -10.86 -11.71
N LYS A 7 -5.53 -10.96 -12.14
CA LYS A 7 -4.60 -9.84 -12.04
C LYS A 7 -5.08 -8.63 -12.81
N LEU A 8 -5.62 -8.85 -14.00
CA LEU A 8 -6.13 -7.75 -14.81
C LEU A 8 -7.32 -7.09 -14.13
N THR A 9 -8.24 -7.88 -13.62
CA THR A 9 -9.42 -7.35 -12.92
C THR A 9 -9.00 -6.51 -11.71
N LYS A 10 -8.07 -7.03 -10.92
CA LYS A 10 -7.59 -6.29 -9.76
C LYS A 10 -6.89 -5.00 -10.16
N LYS A 11 -6.14 -5.02 -11.25
CA LYS A 11 -5.48 -3.83 -11.76
C LYS A 11 -6.53 -2.77 -12.15
N MET A 12 -7.59 -3.19 -12.82
CA MET A 12 -8.65 -2.26 -13.21
C MET A 12 -9.28 -1.61 -11.97
N ILE A 13 -9.51 -2.40 -10.94
CA ILE A 13 -10.11 -1.88 -9.71
C ILE A 13 -9.15 -0.93 -9.00
N LYS A 14 -7.87 -1.28 -8.92
CA LYS A 14 -6.87 -0.41 -8.29
C LYS A 14 -6.70 0.90 -9.04
N ASP A 15 -6.65 0.84 -10.36
CA ASP A 15 -6.52 2.05 -11.19
C ASP A 15 -7.74 2.95 -11.00
N ALA A 16 -8.92 2.35 -10.91
CA ALA A 16 -10.15 3.10 -10.68
C ALA A 16 -10.11 3.78 -9.31
N LEU A 17 -9.60 3.07 -8.30
CA LEU A 17 -9.50 3.67 -6.98
C LEU A 17 -8.55 4.87 -6.99
N PHE A 18 -7.43 4.77 -7.69
CA PHE A 18 -6.51 5.91 -7.79
C PHE A 18 -7.17 7.12 -8.42
N THR A 19 -7.96 6.90 -9.46
CA THR A 19 -8.69 7.99 -10.09
C THR A 19 -9.61 8.69 -9.10
N LEU A 20 -10.33 7.91 -8.31
CA LEU A 20 -11.27 8.47 -7.35
C LEU A 20 -10.56 9.11 -6.15
N LEU A 21 -9.41 8.58 -5.75
CA LEU A 21 -8.65 9.15 -4.65
C LEU A 21 -8.07 10.53 -4.96
N GLU A 22 -7.99 10.89 -6.23
CA GLU A 22 -7.57 12.24 -6.61
C GLU A 22 -8.62 13.28 -6.22
N VAL A 23 -9.86 12.84 -6.03
CA VAL A 23 -10.98 13.73 -5.78
C VAL A 23 -11.44 13.69 -4.32
N LYS A 24 -11.39 12.52 -3.69
CA LYS A 24 -11.89 12.37 -2.33
C LYS A 24 -11.22 11.21 -1.61
N PRO A 25 -11.25 11.22 -0.27
CA PRO A 25 -10.60 10.17 0.52
C PRO A 25 -11.35 8.85 0.39
N VAL A 26 -10.64 7.75 0.70
CA VAL A 26 -11.18 6.41 0.51
C VAL A 26 -12.49 6.16 1.26
N TYR A 27 -12.63 6.72 2.45
CA TYR A 27 -13.82 6.47 3.25
C TYR A 27 -15.08 7.14 2.66
N ARG A 28 -14.91 8.02 1.67
CA ARG A 28 -16.05 8.65 0.98
C ARG A 28 -16.34 8.02 -0.38
N ILE A 29 -15.57 7.00 -0.75
CA ILE A 29 -15.75 6.31 -2.02
C ILE A 29 -16.65 5.10 -1.79
N SER A 30 -17.76 5.03 -2.53
CA SER A 30 -18.68 3.90 -2.40
C SER A 30 -18.25 2.77 -3.32
N ILE A 31 -18.75 1.56 -3.02
CA ILE A 31 -18.50 0.40 -3.87
C ILE A 31 -19.10 0.65 -5.26
N SER A 32 -20.27 1.26 -5.31
CA SER A 32 -20.93 1.58 -6.59
C SER A 32 -20.07 2.48 -7.46
N GLU A 33 -19.50 3.53 -6.86
CA GLU A 33 -18.63 4.44 -7.60
C GLU A 33 -17.40 3.73 -8.13
N LEU A 34 -16.80 2.91 -7.26
CA LEU A 34 -15.58 2.21 -7.62
C LEU A 34 -15.84 1.20 -8.74
N CYS A 35 -16.93 0.45 -8.64
CA CYS A 35 -17.28 -0.53 -9.67
C CYS A 35 -17.57 0.15 -11.00
N LYS A 36 -18.25 1.28 -10.96
CA LYS A 36 -18.56 2.04 -12.17
C LYS A 36 -17.29 2.54 -12.83
N GLU A 37 -16.39 3.11 -12.03
CA GLU A 37 -15.13 3.62 -12.57
C GLU A 37 -14.25 2.49 -13.13
N ALA A 38 -14.26 1.32 -12.48
CA ALA A 38 -13.46 0.18 -12.90
C ALA A 38 -14.11 -0.62 -14.04
N ASP A 39 -15.36 -0.33 -14.33
CA ASP A 39 -16.15 -1.07 -15.32
C ASP A 39 -16.26 -2.55 -14.95
N VAL A 40 -16.56 -2.82 -13.69
CA VAL A 40 -16.80 -4.18 -13.21
C VAL A 40 -18.16 -4.18 -12.48
N ASN A 41 -18.77 -5.34 -12.38
CA ASN A 41 -20.00 -5.45 -11.61
C ASN A 41 -19.68 -5.76 -10.15
N ARG A 42 -20.68 -5.61 -9.28
CA ARG A 42 -20.47 -5.83 -7.84
C ARG A 42 -20.05 -7.23 -7.51
N SER A 43 -20.60 -8.21 -8.22
CA SER A 43 -20.25 -9.60 -7.99
C SER A 43 -18.76 -9.84 -8.23
N THR A 44 -18.23 -9.28 -9.31
CA THR A 44 -16.81 -9.37 -9.62
C THR A 44 -15.99 -8.67 -8.55
N PHE A 45 -16.42 -7.50 -8.12
CA PHE A 45 -15.72 -6.77 -7.06
C PHE A 45 -15.64 -7.60 -5.78
N TYR A 46 -16.78 -8.13 -5.34
CA TYR A 46 -16.83 -8.88 -4.08
C TYR A 46 -16.08 -10.20 -4.11
N SER A 47 -15.75 -10.70 -5.30
CA SER A 47 -14.93 -11.90 -5.37
C SER A 47 -13.46 -11.62 -5.03
N HIS A 48 -13.08 -10.34 -4.97
CA HIS A 48 -11.68 -9.98 -4.68
C HIS A 48 -11.52 -9.09 -3.45
N TYR A 49 -12.49 -8.24 -3.16
CA TYR A 49 -12.39 -7.25 -2.09
C TYR A 49 -13.71 -7.10 -1.38
N SER A 50 -13.67 -6.64 -0.14
CA SER A 50 -14.89 -6.40 0.63
C SER A 50 -15.39 -4.96 0.51
N ASP A 51 -14.47 -3.99 0.33
CA ASP A 51 -14.83 -2.59 0.21
C ASP A 51 -13.63 -1.80 -0.37
N PRO A 52 -13.81 -0.51 -0.67
CA PRO A 52 -12.71 0.29 -1.21
C PRO A 52 -11.48 0.37 -0.29
N GLY A 53 -11.69 0.36 1.03
CA GLY A 53 -10.58 0.34 1.98
C GLY A 53 -9.72 -0.90 1.84
N ASP A 54 -10.35 -2.01 1.50
CA ASP A 54 -9.66 -3.27 1.28
C ASP A 54 -8.75 -3.18 0.05
N VAL A 55 -9.22 -2.50 -0.98
CA VAL A 55 -8.41 -2.26 -2.18
C VAL A 55 -7.21 -1.39 -1.84
N LEU A 56 -7.44 -0.32 -1.08
CA LEU A 56 -6.36 0.58 -0.67
C LEU A 56 -5.32 -0.16 0.15
N LYS A 57 -5.76 -1.06 1.03
CA LYS A 57 -4.86 -1.84 1.85
C LYS A 57 -3.92 -2.70 0.99
N GLU A 58 -4.45 -3.32 -0.06
CA GLU A 58 -3.61 -4.12 -0.95
C GLU A 58 -2.59 -3.25 -1.67
N ILE A 59 -3.00 -2.06 -2.10
CA ILE A 59 -2.09 -1.11 -2.75
C ILE A 59 -0.98 -0.70 -1.79
N GLU A 60 -1.35 -0.43 -0.54
CA GLU A 60 -0.36 -0.07 0.48
C GLU A 60 0.58 -1.23 0.79
N ASP A 61 0.04 -2.46 0.82
CA ASP A 61 0.87 -3.64 1.04
C ASP A 61 1.94 -3.75 -0.05
N ASP A 62 1.55 -3.49 -1.30
CA ASP A 62 2.49 -3.54 -2.41
C ASP A 62 3.60 -2.49 -2.24
N LEU A 63 3.23 -1.30 -1.80
CA LEU A 63 4.20 -0.23 -1.60
C LEU A 63 5.14 -0.56 -0.43
N ILE A 64 4.57 -0.99 0.69
CA ILE A 64 5.35 -1.30 1.89
C ILE A 64 6.34 -2.43 1.60
N ALA A 65 5.90 -3.42 0.83
CA ALA A 65 6.76 -4.56 0.50
C ALA A 65 8.00 -4.15 -0.31
N LYS A 66 7.96 -3.00 -0.97
CA LYS A 66 9.09 -2.51 -1.75
C LYS A 66 10.12 -1.76 -0.92
N ILE A 67 9.77 -1.39 0.30
CA ILE A 67 10.70 -0.63 1.16
C ILE A 67 11.86 -1.54 1.57
N PRO A 68 13.12 -1.12 1.35
CA PRO A 68 14.28 -1.98 1.59
C PRO A 68 14.37 -2.55 2.99
N ILE A 69 13.91 -1.82 3.99
CA ILE A 69 13.97 -2.26 5.37
C ILE A 69 12.66 -2.85 5.86
N SER A 70 11.76 -3.21 4.93
CA SER A 70 10.51 -3.84 5.32
C SER A 70 10.78 -5.26 5.80
N THR A 71 9.75 -5.83 6.41
CA THR A 71 9.89 -7.14 7.06
C THR A 71 10.52 -8.21 6.18
N SER A 72 10.03 -8.34 4.96
CA SER A 72 10.53 -9.41 4.10
C SER A 72 11.89 -9.09 3.51
N ASN A 73 12.21 -7.83 3.29
CA ASN A 73 13.46 -7.45 2.66
C ASN A 73 14.63 -7.36 3.62
N ALA A 74 14.40 -6.86 4.82
CA ALA A 74 15.49 -6.68 5.79
C ALA A 74 16.18 -7.99 6.16
N VAL A 75 15.42 -9.08 6.18
CA VAL A 75 15.97 -10.40 6.48
C VAL A 75 16.95 -10.86 5.41
N LYS A 76 16.75 -10.42 4.18
CA LYS A 76 17.57 -10.83 3.04
C LYS A 76 18.77 -9.93 2.80
N ILE A 77 18.77 -8.74 3.37
CA ILE A 77 19.86 -7.80 3.17
C ILE A 77 21.00 -8.14 4.13
N ARG A 78 22.13 -8.53 3.58
CA ARG A 78 23.27 -8.99 4.38
C ARG A 78 24.53 -8.18 4.14
N SER A 79 24.50 -7.25 3.22
CA SER A 79 25.69 -6.46 2.91
C SER A 79 25.28 -5.06 2.48
N ASP A 80 26.25 -4.16 2.50
CA ASP A 80 26.02 -2.80 2.04
C ASP A 80 25.65 -2.76 0.56
N THR A 81 26.28 -3.65 -0.22
CA THR A 81 26.01 -3.73 -1.65
C THR A 81 24.56 -4.16 -1.90
N GLU A 82 24.08 -5.15 -1.16
CA GLU A 82 22.70 -5.59 -1.29
C GLU A 82 21.74 -4.50 -0.86
N PHE A 83 22.08 -3.77 0.20
CA PHE A 83 21.24 -2.67 0.66
C PHE A 83 21.16 -1.56 -0.39
N MET A 84 22.30 -1.19 -0.96
CA MET A 84 22.35 -0.14 -1.98
C MET A 84 21.52 -0.53 -3.21
N LYS A 85 21.60 -1.81 -3.60
CA LYS A 85 20.81 -2.29 -4.71
C LYS A 85 19.31 -2.23 -4.39
N ALA A 86 18.93 -2.68 -3.21
CA ALA A 86 17.53 -2.64 -2.79
C ALA A 86 17.01 -1.21 -2.73
N LEU A 87 17.84 -0.29 -2.25
CA LEU A 87 17.48 1.12 -2.17
C LEU A 87 17.30 1.70 -3.58
N SER A 88 18.21 1.37 -4.48
CA SER A 88 18.13 1.83 -5.86
C SER A 88 16.85 1.33 -6.53
N ASP A 89 16.54 0.05 -6.34
CA ASP A 89 15.32 -0.56 -6.89
C ASP A 89 14.07 0.12 -6.32
N PHE A 90 14.09 0.44 -5.04
CA PHE A 90 12.98 1.12 -4.39
C PHE A 90 12.77 2.53 -4.94
N LEU A 91 13.86 3.26 -5.13
CA LEU A 91 13.78 4.60 -5.69
C LEU A 91 13.27 4.59 -7.13
N ASP A 92 13.69 3.59 -7.91
CA ASP A 92 13.19 3.42 -9.26
C ASP A 92 11.69 3.13 -9.25
N TYR A 93 11.25 2.29 -8.31
CA TYR A 93 9.83 1.97 -8.15
C TYR A 93 9.03 3.24 -7.83
N ILE A 94 9.52 4.05 -6.89
CA ILE A 94 8.83 5.29 -6.53
C ILE A 94 8.74 6.23 -7.73
N LYS A 95 9.81 6.32 -8.51
CA LYS A 95 9.84 7.18 -9.67
C LYS A 95 8.84 6.72 -10.73
N GLU A 96 8.75 5.42 -10.95
CA GLU A 96 7.81 4.86 -11.91
C GLU A 96 6.36 5.00 -11.46
N HIS A 97 6.14 5.02 -10.13
CA HIS A 97 4.80 5.09 -9.57
C HIS A 97 4.58 6.38 -8.79
N GLU A 98 5.19 7.45 -9.28
CA GLU A 98 5.16 8.74 -8.59
C GLU A 98 3.75 9.21 -8.24
N LYS A 99 2.83 9.10 -9.19
CA LYS A 99 1.46 9.54 -8.98
C LYS A 99 0.80 8.75 -7.86
N THR A 100 0.99 7.43 -7.89
CA THR A 100 0.43 6.54 -6.87
C THR A 100 0.97 6.88 -5.49
N VAL A 101 2.29 7.00 -5.39
CA VAL A 101 2.94 7.28 -4.12
C VAL A 101 2.49 8.63 -3.59
N ARG A 102 2.39 9.62 -4.48
CA ARG A 102 1.97 10.95 -4.07
C ARG A 102 0.55 10.92 -3.49
N ILE A 103 -0.36 10.23 -4.16
CA ILE A 103 -1.74 10.13 -3.68
C ILE A 103 -1.80 9.46 -2.31
N LEU A 104 -1.02 8.40 -2.12
CA LEU A 104 -1.01 7.69 -0.85
C LEU A 104 -0.40 8.51 0.29
N LEU A 105 0.54 9.38 -0.03
CA LEU A 105 1.22 10.19 0.99
C LEU A 105 0.56 11.52 1.27
N GLU A 106 -0.36 11.93 0.42
CA GLU A 106 -1.05 13.21 0.59
C GLU A 106 -2.38 13.05 1.29
N SER A 107 -2.80 14.14 1.89
CA SER A 107 -4.13 14.29 2.48
C SER A 107 -4.51 13.22 3.49
N GLU A 108 -5.77 12.88 3.54
CA GLU A 108 -6.31 11.99 4.57
C GLU A 108 -5.86 10.55 4.45
N ASN A 109 -5.36 10.15 3.29
CA ASN A 109 -4.89 8.78 3.10
C ASN A 109 -3.53 8.54 3.76
N SER A 110 -2.75 9.60 3.93
CA SER A 110 -1.39 9.47 4.47
C SER A 110 -1.36 8.94 5.89
N ASN A 111 -2.37 9.27 6.69
CA ASN A 111 -2.43 8.79 8.07
C ASN A 111 -2.60 7.28 8.14
N HIS A 112 -3.39 6.74 7.23
CA HIS A 112 -3.62 5.29 7.17
C HIS A 112 -2.34 4.56 6.81
N LEU A 113 -1.67 5.00 5.75
CA LEU A 113 -0.41 4.38 5.33
C LEU A 113 0.67 4.52 6.39
N ARG A 114 0.78 5.70 6.99
CA ARG A 114 1.79 5.95 8.02
C ARG A 114 1.59 5.04 9.22
N GLY A 115 0.35 4.88 9.65
CA GLY A 115 0.04 4.00 10.76
C GLY A 115 0.45 2.57 10.47
N ARG A 116 0.20 2.11 9.26
CA ARG A 116 0.56 0.75 8.86
C ARG A 116 2.07 0.57 8.80
N MET A 117 2.80 1.56 8.36
CA MET A 117 4.26 1.49 8.33
C MET A 117 4.85 1.42 9.73
N ILE A 118 4.29 2.17 10.65
CA ILE A 118 4.72 2.13 12.04
C ILE A 118 4.46 0.76 12.64
N ASP A 119 3.29 0.19 12.37
CA ASP A 119 2.94 -1.14 12.87
C ASP A 119 3.90 -2.20 12.35
N VAL A 120 4.28 -2.12 11.09
CA VAL A 120 5.22 -3.05 10.50
C VAL A 120 6.57 -2.99 11.22
N GLN A 121 7.07 -1.79 11.45
CA GLN A 121 8.34 -1.61 12.15
C GLN A 121 8.26 -2.10 13.59
N TYR A 122 7.16 -1.80 14.24
CA TYR A 122 6.94 -2.21 15.62
C TYR A 122 7.00 -3.72 15.75
N GLN A 123 6.31 -4.41 14.89
CA GLN A 123 6.28 -5.87 14.94
C GLN A 123 7.64 -6.47 14.55
N LYS A 124 8.27 -5.87 13.56
CA LYS A 124 9.50 -6.42 13.04
C LYS A 124 10.69 -6.28 13.98
N TYR A 125 10.86 -5.13 14.56
CA TYR A 125 12.06 -4.85 15.36
C TYR A 125 11.88 -5.05 16.85
N GLY A 126 10.74 -5.57 17.25
CA GLY A 126 10.53 -5.85 18.66
C GLY A 126 10.47 -4.60 19.52
N ILE A 127 10.07 -3.51 18.95
CA ILE A 127 9.88 -2.29 19.71
C ILE A 127 8.56 -2.46 20.44
N ALA A 128 8.56 -3.41 21.31
CA ALA A 128 7.34 -3.78 21.96
C ALA A 128 6.99 -2.79 23.05
N ASP A 129 7.99 -2.16 23.58
CA ASP A 129 7.77 -1.29 24.69
C ASP A 129 7.88 0.17 24.27
N ARG A 130 6.77 0.71 23.91
CA ARG A 130 6.74 2.11 23.50
C ARG A 130 7.05 3.06 24.63
N GLU A 131 6.86 2.58 25.84
CA GLU A 131 7.15 3.39 27.00
C GLU A 131 8.63 3.70 27.10
N ASP A 132 9.45 2.80 26.60
CA ASP A 132 10.88 3.03 26.58
C ASP A 132 11.27 4.14 25.63
N LEU A 133 10.41 4.39 24.66
CA LEU A 133 10.67 5.41 23.67
C LEU A 133 10.04 6.74 24.04
N THR A 134 9.15 6.71 24.99
CA THR A 134 8.45 7.92 25.39
C THR A 134 9.28 8.64 26.42
N PRO A 135 9.68 9.80 26.16
CA PRO A 135 10.52 10.54 27.06
C PRO A 135 9.70 10.82 28.23
N LEU A 136 9.96 10.23 29.16
CA LEU A 136 9.37 10.53 30.17
C LEU A 136 8.37 11.00 30.30
N SER A 137 7.87 10.77 29.84
CA SER A 137 6.66 11.33 29.98
C SER A 137 6.26 11.53 31.23
#